data_b809b3d36a95aae6acbca60796de9a52
#
_entry.id   b809b3d36a95aae6acbca60796de9a52
#
_cell.length_a   1.000
_cell.length_b   1.000
_cell.length_c   1.000
_cell.angle_alpha   90.00
_cell.angle_beta   90.00
_cell.angle_gamma   90.00
#
_symmetry.space_group_name_H-M   'P 1'
#
loop_
_entity.id
_entity.type
_entity.pdbx_description
1 polymer ?
#
loop_
_entity_poly.entity_id
_entity_poly.type
_entity_poly.pdbx_seq_one_letter_code
_entity_poly.pdbx_strand_id
1 'polypeptide(L)'
;YKRQFMDTMNTLRDKAAYTPVHQLILEVLARTGYGDHAKAMPNGEQRNANLNMLVEKAMEYEKTSYRGLFNFVRYIQKLQQYQVDYGEVNLSGTGESAVQIMTIHKSKGLEFPVVFAAGMGKRFNFRDMNASILIHPELGIGADAILPEKRIIAPSLCRQIIRRALLMESLGEELRVLYVALTRAKEKLILSGTIGALHPELGELSALRDSEEPLLSLGRRLGGKTYWDYVLPALARHRCMAPLFHEYGIFMNTANPLYKDPAEFKVTRVTARELTESEVMEQAEREMKKETLENWNPGRVFDSEIREEIQRRFSFVYPYQYLEDLPVKVSVSELKKRSYHSEQDLEETVDYETEEEILFRL
;
A
#
# COMPACT_ATOMS: atom_id res chain seq x y z
N TYR A 1 3.64 -40.12 -12.97
CA TYR A 1 3.51 -38.67 -12.94
C TYR A 1 3.32 -38.06 -14.34
N LYS A 2 4.22 -38.30 -15.35
CA LYS A 2 4.08 -37.68 -16.69
C LYS A 2 2.78 -38.07 -17.42
N ARG A 3 2.39 -39.36 -17.35
CA ARG A 3 1.14 -39.85 -17.96
C ARG A 3 -0.08 -39.22 -17.31
N GLN A 4 -0.13 -39.20 -16.01
CA GLN A 4 -1.21 -38.64 -15.21
C GLN A 4 -1.38 -37.15 -15.46
N PHE A 5 -0.28 -36.40 -15.60
CA PHE A 5 -0.31 -34.98 -15.97
C PHE A 5 -0.89 -34.78 -17.37
N MET A 6 -0.43 -35.58 -18.36
CA MET A 6 -0.94 -35.48 -19.75
C MET A 6 -2.42 -35.82 -19.84
N ASP A 7 -2.88 -36.84 -19.10
CA ASP A 7 -4.29 -37.20 -19.06
C ASP A 7 -5.16 -36.10 -18.46
N THR A 8 -4.68 -35.46 -17.37
CA THR A 8 -5.35 -34.29 -16.79
C THR A 8 -5.41 -33.13 -17.76
N MET A 9 -4.28 -32.81 -18.42
CA MET A 9 -4.21 -31.71 -19.41
C MET A 9 -5.12 -31.97 -20.62
N ASN A 10 -5.18 -33.19 -21.15
CA ASN A 10 -6.06 -33.53 -22.25
C ASN A 10 -7.54 -33.40 -21.84
N THR A 11 -7.90 -33.91 -20.66
CA THR A 11 -9.26 -33.79 -20.13
C THR A 11 -9.69 -32.32 -19.98
N LEU A 12 -8.80 -31.44 -19.46
CA LEU A 12 -9.09 -30.02 -19.32
C LEU A 12 -9.16 -29.31 -20.67
N ARG A 13 -8.34 -29.72 -21.65
CA ARG A 13 -8.36 -29.19 -23.03
C ARG A 13 -9.68 -29.53 -23.73
N ASP A 14 -10.15 -30.75 -23.64
CA ASP A 14 -11.41 -31.17 -24.21
C ASP A 14 -12.59 -30.40 -23.60
N LYS A 15 -12.57 -30.17 -22.28
CA LYS A 15 -13.57 -29.39 -21.59
C LYS A 15 -13.54 -27.89 -21.94
N ALA A 16 -12.36 -27.33 -22.23
CA ALA A 16 -12.19 -25.91 -22.54
C ALA A 16 -13.02 -25.42 -23.75
N ALA A 17 -13.42 -26.36 -24.61
CA ALA A 17 -14.24 -26.04 -25.80
C ALA A 17 -15.69 -25.65 -25.47
N TYR A 18 -16.25 -26.17 -24.38
CA TYR A 18 -17.68 -26.01 -24.04
C TYR A 18 -17.93 -25.53 -22.59
N THR A 19 -16.90 -25.47 -21.75
CA THR A 19 -17.03 -25.03 -20.36
C THR A 19 -16.73 -23.52 -20.25
N PRO A 20 -17.54 -22.75 -19.52
CA PRO A 20 -17.25 -21.35 -19.21
C PRO A 20 -15.86 -21.20 -18.56
N VAL A 21 -15.17 -20.10 -18.86
CA VAL A 21 -13.77 -19.88 -18.41
C VAL A 21 -13.66 -19.88 -16.90
N HIS A 22 -14.58 -19.22 -16.20
CA HIS A 22 -14.60 -19.19 -14.74
C HIS A 22 -14.74 -20.59 -14.11
N GLN A 23 -15.59 -21.45 -14.70
CA GLN A 23 -15.75 -22.84 -14.24
C GLN A 23 -14.52 -23.67 -14.55
N LEU A 24 -13.93 -23.45 -15.72
CA LEU A 24 -12.68 -24.13 -16.09
C LEU A 24 -11.54 -23.78 -15.13
N ILE A 25 -11.42 -22.51 -14.73
CA ILE A 25 -10.41 -22.07 -13.74
C ILE A 25 -10.65 -22.79 -12.41
N LEU A 26 -11.88 -22.82 -11.91
CA LEU A 26 -12.22 -23.51 -10.66
C LEU A 26 -11.91 -25.02 -10.75
N GLU A 27 -12.20 -25.67 -11.87
CA GLU A 27 -11.90 -27.08 -12.08
C GLU A 27 -10.38 -27.34 -12.13
N VAL A 28 -9.61 -26.44 -12.76
CA VAL A 28 -8.14 -26.50 -12.76
C VAL A 28 -7.62 -26.41 -11.32
N LEU A 29 -8.08 -25.43 -10.55
CA LEU A 29 -7.65 -25.24 -9.16
C LEU A 29 -7.96 -26.46 -8.28
N ALA A 30 -9.18 -27.04 -8.44
CA ALA A 30 -9.60 -28.22 -7.68
C ALA A 30 -8.82 -29.48 -8.06
N ARG A 31 -8.63 -29.75 -9.38
CA ARG A 31 -7.94 -30.97 -9.85
C ARG A 31 -6.45 -30.96 -9.58
N THR A 32 -5.82 -29.78 -9.64
CA THR A 32 -4.38 -29.66 -9.41
C THR A 32 -4.03 -29.47 -7.93
N GLY A 33 -4.99 -29.16 -7.07
CA GLY A 33 -4.76 -28.77 -5.69
C GLY A 33 -4.00 -27.43 -5.56
N TYR A 34 -3.89 -26.66 -6.67
CA TYR A 34 -3.11 -25.42 -6.68
C TYR A 34 -3.69 -24.37 -5.72
N GLY A 35 -5.02 -24.32 -5.56
CA GLY A 35 -5.67 -23.43 -4.61
C GLY A 35 -5.20 -23.66 -3.17
N ASP A 36 -5.15 -24.91 -2.74
CA ASP A 36 -4.71 -25.26 -1.39
C ASP A 36 -3.20 -25.06 -1.22
N HIS A 37 -2.41 -25.39 -2.26
CA HIS A 37 -0.98 -25.09 -2.28
C HIS A 37 -0.73 -23.59 -2.14
N ALA A 38 -1.45 -22.74 -2.87
CA ALA A 38 -1.32 -21.29 -2.79
C ALA A 38 -1.68 -20.75 -1.41
N LYS A 39 -2.70 -21.33 -0.74
CA LYS A 39 -3.05 -20.98 0.65
C LYS A 39 -1.97 -21.36 1.66
N ALA A 40 -1.27 -22.46 1.43
CA ALA A 40 -0.19 -22.92 2.32
C ALA A 40 1.13 -22.12 2.17
N MET A 41 1.26 -21.31 1.11
CA MET A 41 2.44 -20.46 0.89
C MET A 41 2.44 -19.20 1.79
N PRO A 42 3.59 -18.52 1.97
CA PRO A 42 3.62 -17.21 2.61
C PRO A 42 2.64 -16.24 1.92
N ASN A 43 1.88 -15.47 2.70
CA ASN A 43 0.76 -14.64 2.25
C ASN A 43 -0.37 -15.43 1.54
N GLY A 44 -0.66 -16.65 2.04
CA GLY A 44 -1.61 -17.56 1.42
C GLY A 44 -3.02 -16.99 1.28
N GLU A 45 -3.49 -16.22 2.24
CA GLU A 45 -4.80 -15.54 2.16
C GLU A 45 -4.86 -14.57 0.98
N GLN A 46 -3.83 -13.74 0.81
CA GLN A 46 -3.75 -12.80 -0.31
C GLN A 46 -3.69 -13.54 -1.66
N ARG A 47 -2.91 -14.62 -1.73
CA ARG A 47 -2.82 -15.46 -2.94
C ARG A 47 -4.17 -16.08 -3.31
N ASN A 48 -4.87 -16.59 -2.30
CA ASN A 48 -6.22 -17.15 -2.51
C ASN A 48 -7.23 -16.07 -2.94
N ALA A 49 -7.18 -14.89 -2.33
CA ALA A 49 -8.02 -13.78 -2.73
C ALA A 49 -7.74 -13.33 -4.18
N ASN A 50 -6.48 -13.29 -4.59
CA ASN A 50 -6.09 -12.97 -5.97
C ASN A 50 -6.57 -14.04 -6.96
N LEU A 51 -6.55 -15.33 -6.59
CA LEU A 51 -7.13 -16.41 -7.39
C LEU A 51 -8.65 -16.26 -7.54
N ASN A 52 -9.35 -15.90 -6.47
CA ASN A 52 -10.78 -15.64 -6.52
C ASN A 52 -11.10 -14.42 -7.41
N MET A 53 -10.28 -13.35 -7.33
CA MET A 53 -10.42 -12.21 -8.23
C MET A 53 -10.24 -12.60 -9.71
N LEU A 54 -9.32 -13.53 -10.03
CA LEU A 54 -9.18 -14.05 -11.39
C LEU A 54 -10.47 -14.74 -11.86
N VAL A 55 -11.12 -15.50 -10.99
CA VAL A 55 -12.42 -16.15 -11.29
C VAL A 55 -13.50 -15.09 -11.53
N GLU A 56 -13.56 -14.05 -10.68
CA GLU A 56 -14.50 -12.94 -10.84
C GLU A 56 -14.28 -12.19 -12.17
N LYS A 57 -13.02 -11.92 -12.53
CA LYS A 57 -12.67 -11.28 -13.81
C LYS A 57 -13.04 -12.16 -15.00
N ALA A 58 -12.92 -13.47 -14.89
CA ALA A 58 -13.41 -14.38 -15.92
C ALA A 58 -14.94 -14.32 -16.05
N MET A 59 -15.67 -14.26 -14.93
CA MET A 59 -17.13 -14.08 -14.93
C MET A 59 -17.56 -12.73 -15.54
N GLU A 60 -16.86 -11.65 -15.22
CA GLU A 60 -17.11 -10.32 -15.82
C GLU A 60 -16.84 -10.35 -17.33
N TYR A 61 -15.74 -10.96 -17.75
CA TYR A 61 -15.39 -11.09 -19.15
C TYR A 61 -16.46 -11.86 -19.95
N GLU A 62 -17.01 -12.92 -19.37
CA GLU A 62 -18.03 -13.73 -20.03
C GLU A 62 -19.38 -13.03 -20.22
N LYS A 63 -19.63 -11.93 -19.49
CA LYS A 63 -20.78 -11.05 -19.75
C LYS A 63 -20.64 -10.23 -21.03
N THR A 64 -19.43 -10.15 -21.58
CA THR A 64 -19.16 -9.45 -22.84
C THR A 64 -19.51 -10.33 -24.05
N SER A 65 -19.51 -9.74 -25.25
CA SER A 65 -19.74 -10.47 -26.50
C SER A 65 -18.64 -11.46 -26.90
N TYR A 66 -17.47 -11.37 -26.26
CA TYR A 66 -16.31 -12.23 -26.51
C TYR A 66 -16.28 -13.38 -25.52
N ARG A 67 -16.36 -14.62 -26.03
CA ARG A 67 -16.38 -15.82 -25.20
C ARG A 67 -15.21 -16.74 -25.52
N GLY A 68 -14.92 -17.67 -24.61
CA GLY A 68 -13.95 -18.74 -24.74
C GLY A 68 -12.57 -18.43 -24.21
N LEU A 69 -11.85 -19.51 -23.85
CA LEU A 69 -10.55 -19.45 -23.19
C LEU A 69 -9.50 -18.67 -24.00
N PHE A 70 -9.43 -18.88 -25.32
CA PHE A 70 -8.46 -18.20 -26.17
C PHE A 70 -8.58 -16.68 -26.11
N ASN A 71 -9.81 -16.17 -26.22
CA ASN A 71 -10.06 -14.73 -26.17
C ASN A 71 -9.81 -14.16 -24.78
N PHE A 72 -10.12 -14.90 -23.72
CA PHE A 72 -9.81 -14.51 -22.34
C PHE A 72 -8.31 -14.41 -22.12
N VAL A 73 -7.51 -15.39 -22.57
CA VAL A 73 -6.04 -15.33 -22.46
C VAL A 73 -5.49 -14.11 -23.21
N ARG A 74 -5.98 -13.83 -24.43
CA ARG A 74 -5.59 -12.61 -25.16
C ARG A 74 -5.97 -11.33 -24.44
N TYR A 75 -7.13 -11.31 -23.79
CA TYR A 75 -7.56 -10.18 -22.97
C TYR A 75 -6.58 -9.95 -21.82
N ILE A 76 -6.21 -10.98 -21.06
CA ILE A 76 -5.22 -10.88 -19.98
C ILE A 76 -3.85 -10.43 -20.50
N GLN A 77 -3.40 -10.97 -21.64
CA GLN A 77 -2.14 -10.54 -22.27
C GLN A 77 -2.14 -9.06 -22.65
N LYS A 78 -3.26 -8.55 -23.17
CA LYS A 78 -3.42 -7.13 -23.48
C LYS A 78 -3.37 -6.27 -22.21
N LEU A 79 -4.02 -6.69 -21.13
CA LEU A 79 -3.96 -5.98 -19.85
C LEU A 79 -2.51 -5.88 -19.36
N GLN A 80 -1.74 -6.97 -19.45
CA GLN A 80 -0.32 -6.96 -19.09
C GLN A 80 0.49 -6.02 -20.01
N GLN A 81 0.24 -6.03 -21.31
CA GLN A 81 0.92 -5.16 -22.26
C GLN A 81 0.64 -3.67 -22.00
N TYR A 82 -0.58 -3.33 -21.64
CA TYR A 82 -0.97 -1.95 -21.29
C TYR A 82 -0.67 -1.57 -19.83
N GLN A 83 -0.02 -2.46 -19.07
CA GLN A 83 0.28 -2.27 -17.66
C GLN A 83 -0.95 -1.88 -16.83
N VAL A 84 -2.12 -2.40 -17.22
CA VAL A 84 -3.34 -2.24 -16.43
C VAL A 84 -3.21 -3.14 -15.21
N ASP A 85 -2.88 -2.54 -14.08
CA ASP A 85 -2.82 -3.22 -12.80
C ASP A 85 -4.16 -3.02 -12.07
N TYR A 86 -4.89 -4.11 -11.84
CA TYR A 86 -6.11 -4.07 -11.01
C TYR A 86 -5.80 -3.97 -9.52
N GLY A 87 -4.51 -4.01 -9.15
CA GLY A 87 -4.07 -4.08 -7.76
C GLY A 87 -4.30 -5.47 -7.13
N GLU A 88 -3.78 -5.63 -5.95
CA GLU A 88 -4.09 -6.80 -5.13
C GLU A 88 -5.48 -6.66 -4.51
N VAL A 89 -6.15 -7.79 -4.31
CA VAL A 89 -7.44 -7.81 -3.60
C VAL A 89 -7.23 -7.25 -2.20
N ASN A 90 -7.99 -6.24 -1.88
CA ASN A 90 -7.90 -5.60 -0.58
C ASN A 90 -8.62 -6.49 0.45
N LEU A 91 -7.86 -7.34 1.15
CA LEU A 91 -8.38 -8.18 2.25
C LEU A 91 -8.78 -7.36 3.47
N SER A 92 -8.41 -6.07 3.48
CA SER A 92 -8.64 -5.15 4.60
C SER A 92 -10.11 -4.71 4.77
N GLY A 93 -11.07 -5.41 4.20
CA GLY A 93 -12.49 -5.09 4.37
C GLY A 93 -13.01 -5.16 5.80
N THR A 94 -12.22 -5.67 6.75
CA THR A 94 -12.62 -5.83 8.15
C THR A 94 -11.49 -5.59 9.16
N GLY A 95 -10.28 -5.20 8.71
CA GLY A 95 -9.12 -5.01 9.58
C GLY A 95 -8.96 -3.56 10.04
N GLU A 96 -9.62 -3.16 11.12
CA GLU A 96 -9.43 -1.86 11.79
C GLU A 96 -7.99 -1.60 12.27
N SER A 97 -7.08 -2.56 12.13
CA SER A 97 -5.71 -2.54 12.67
C SER A 97 -4.61 -2.72 11.62
N ALA A 98 -4.82 -2.34 10.37
CA ALA A 98 -3.82 -2.49 9.31
C ALA A 98 -3.11 -1.18 8.99
N VAL A 99 -1.78 -1.24 8.79
CA VAL A 99 -0.99 -0.13 8.24
C VAL A 99 -1.19 -0.07 6.73
N GLN A 100 -1.69 1.06 6.25
CA GLN A 100 -1.92 1.29 4.82
C GLN A 100 -0.71 1.97 4.19
N ILE A 101 -0.13 1.36 3.15
CA ILE A 101 0.95 1.94 2.35
C ILE A 101 0.36 2.38 1.01
N MET A 102 0.50 3.68 0.70
CA MET A 102 -0.05 4.24 -0.52
C MET A 102 0.76 5.43 -1.02
N THR A 103 0.53 5.85 -2.26
CA THR A 103 1.10 7.11 -2.75
C THR A 103 0.34 8.31 -2.19
N ILE A 104 1.01 9.49 -2.11
CA ILE A 104 0.37 10.73 -1.67
C ILE A 104 -0.85 11.05 -2.55
N HIS A 105 -0.78 10.79 -3.85
CA HIS A 105 -1.89 11.01 -4.78
C HIS A 105 -3.13 10.16 -4.43
N LYS A 106 -2.94 8.90 -4.06
CA LYS A 106 -4.04 8.01 -3.64
C LYS A 106 -4.66 8.43 -2.29
N SER A 107 -3.91 9.15 -1.45
CA SER A 107 -4.39 9.63 -0.15
C SER A 107 -5.27 10.89 -0.24
N LYS A 108 -5.40 11.50 -1.43
CA LYS A 108 -6.23 12.70 -1.62
C LYS A 108 -7.69 12.42 -1.25
N GLY A 109 -8.23 13.22 -0.34
CA GLY A 109 -9.60 13.05 0.16
C GLY A 109 -9.75 12.07 1.33
N LEU A 110 -8.68 11.35 1.71
CA LEU A 110 -8.65 10.47 2.87
C LEU A 110 -7.98 11.18 4.05
N GLU A 111 -8.30 10.77 5.26
CA GLU A 111 -7.69 11.26 6.49
C GLU A 111 -7.37 10.08 7.42
N PHE A 112 -6.23 10.18 8.13
CA PHE A 112 -5.75 9.11 9.00
C PHE A 112 -5.33 9.69 10.35
N PRO A 113 -5.49 8.96 11.47
CA PRO A 113 -5.04 9.41 12.78
C PRO A 113 -3.54 9.73 12.79
N VAL A 114 -2.72 8.82 12.27
CA VAL A 114 -1.26 8.93 12.19
C VAL A 114 -0.81 8.74 10.76
N VAL A 115 0.05 9.63 10.26
CA VAL A 115 0.60 9.56 8.91
C VAL A 115 2.12 9.61 8.93
N PHE A 116 2.74 8.66 8.25
CA PHE A 116 4.17 8.65 7.96
C PHE A 116 4.38 9.07 6.51
N ALA A 117 4.88 10.28 6.28
CA ALA A 117 5.29 10.71 4.95
C ALA A 117 6.78 10.43 4.78
N ALA A 118 7.08 9.35 4.05
CA ALA A 118 8.43 8.86 3.86
C ALA A 118 9.08 9.40 2.58
N GLY A 119 10.41 9.45 2.56
CA GLY A 119 11.17 9.82 1.36
C GLY A 119 11.24 11.31 1.08
N MET A 120 11.12 12.19 2.10
CA MET A 120 11.18 13.63 1.94
C MET A 120 12.49 14.16 1.30
N GLY A 121 13.58 13.38 1.37
CA GLY A 121 14.87 13.68 0.73
C GLY A 121 14.98 13.20 -0.72
N LYS A 122 13.95 12.57 -1.29
CA LYS A 122 13.97 12.12 -2.68
C LYS A 122 13.94 13.31 -3.62
N ARG A 123 14.86 13.32 -4.60
CA ARG A 123 14.93 14.39 -5.61
C ARG A 123 13.76 14.33 -6.56
N PHE A 124 13.21 15.50 -6.91
CA PHE A 124 12.23 15.65 -7.96
C PHE A 124 12.76 15.23 -9.31
N ASN A 125 11.91 14.77 -10.19
CA ASN A 125 12.32 14.34 -11.52
C ASN A 125 12.13 15.47 -12.55
N PHE A 126 13.24 16.05 -13.01
CA PHE A 126 13.24 17.10 -14.03
C PHE A 126 13.86 16.64 -15.34
N ARG A 127 13.89 15.32 -15.62
CA ARG A 127 14.54 14.78 -16.82
C ARG A 127 13.93 15.32 -18.11
N ASP A 128 12.61 15.45 -18.15
CA ASP A 128 11.87 15.89 -19.34
C ASP A 128 12.22 17.33 -19.74
N MET A 129 12.66 18.16 -18.79
CA MET A 129 13.10 19.53 -19.06
C MET A 129 14.49 19.65 -19.71
N ASN A 130 15.21 18.53 -19.84
CA ASN A 130 16.54 18.47 -20.47
C ASN A 130 16.46 18.00 -21.94
N ALA A 131 15.26 17.74 -22.47
CA ALA A 131 15.10 17.40 -23.87
C ALA A 131 15.54 18.55 -24.79
N SER A 132 16.06 18.21 -25.97
CA SER A 132 16.50 19.21 -26.98
C SER A 132 15.35 20.02 -27.55
N ILE A 133 14.12 19.50 -27.48
CA ILE A 133 12.88 20.17 -27.86
C ILE A 133 11.96 20.15 -26.65
N LEU A 134 11.47 21.31 -26.26
CA LEU A 134 10.48 21.50 -25.20
C LEU A 134 9.20 22.05 -25.79
N ILE A 135 8.07 21.58 -25.29
CA ILE A 135 6.73 22.01 -25.72
C ILE A 135 6.00 22.52 -24.50
N HIS A 136 5.40 23.70 -24.65
CA HIS A 136 4.55 24.30 -23.61
C HIS A 136 3.23 24.75 -24.23
N PRO A 137 2.07 24.48 -23.61
CA PRO A 137 0.76 24.78 -24.20
C PRO A 137 0.57 26.25 -24.61
N GLU A 138 1.08 27.17 -23.79
CA GLU A 138 0.92 28.61 -24.00
C GLU A 138 2.10 29.26 -24.72
N LEU A 139 3.34 28.78 -24.47
CA LEU A 139 4.57 29.38 -25.00
C LEU A 139 5.03 28.73 -26.31
N GLY A 140 4.37 27.66 -26.75
CA GLY A 140 4.72 26.96 -27.99
C GLY A 140 5.92 26.03 -27.88
N ILE A 141 6.80 26.02 -28.86
CA ILE A 141 7.92 25.08 -29.00
C ILE A 141 9.24 25.82 -28.86
N GLY A 142 10.12 25.29 -28.02
CA GLY A 142 11.51 25.73 -27.87
C GLY A 142 12.48 24.61 -28.19
N ALA A 143 13.38 24.86 -29.14
CA ALA A 143 14.41 23.91 -29.55
C ALA A 143 15.81 24.48 -29.35
N ASP A 144 16.81 23.60 -29.32
CA ASP A 144 18.20 24.01 -29.36
C ASP A 144 18.57 24.64 -30.72
N ALA A 145 19.36 25.69 -30.69
CA ALA A 145 19.94 26.27 -31.88
C ALA A 145 21.19 25.46 -32.31
N ILE A 146 21.15 24.97 -33.54
CA ILE A 146 22.23 24.17 -34.11
C ILE A 146 22.93 25.01 -35.14
N LEU A 147 24.25 25.20 -34.98
CA LEU A 147 25.13 25.86 -35.93
C LEU A 147 26.07 24.81 -36.53
N PRO A 148 25.70 24.15 -37.66
CA PRO A 148 26.46 23.03 -38.21
C PRO A 148 27.88 23.40 -38.62
N GLU A 149 28.03 24.60 -39.18
CA GLU A 149 29.32 25.12 -39.65
C GLU A 149 30.35 25.22 -38.51
N LYS A 150 29.89 25.54 -37.28
CA LYS A 150 30.74 25.66 -36.09
C LYS A 150 30.66 24.45 -35.18
N ARG A 151 29.86 23.47 -35.54
CA ARG A 151 29.58 22.28 -34.70
C ARG A 151 29.13 22.65 -33.27
N ILE A 152 28.35 23.72 -33.12
CA ILE A 152 27.87 24.23 -31.86
C ILE A 152 26.39 23.90 -31.73
N ILE A 153 25.99 23.36 -30.59
CA ILE A 153 24.60 23.24 -30.16
C ILE A 153 24.45 24.07 -28.90
N ALA A 154 23.53 24.99 -28.90
CA ALA A 154 23.27 25.87 -27.76
C ALA A 154 21.73 26.00 -27.51
N PRO A 155 21.29 26.09 -26.26
CA PRO A 155 19.89 26.29 -25.99
C PRO A 155 19.42 27.65 -26.48
N SER A 156 18.35 27.69 -27.31
CA SER A 156 17.76 28.93 -27.78
C SER A 156 17.10 29.68 -26.60
N LEU A 157 16.88 31.00 -26.76
CA LEU A 157 16.18 31.80 -25.77
C LEU A 157 14.76 31.26 -25.52
N CYS A 158 14.03 30.89 -26.56
CA CYS A 158 12.71 30.29 -26.44
C CYS A 158 12.73 29.01 -25.59
N ARG A 159 13.69 28.12 -25.85
CA ARG A 159 13.85 26.90 -25.05
C ARG A 159 14.16 27.20 -23.58
N GLN A 160 14.99 28.20 -23.30
CA GLN A 160 15.29 28.59 -21.92
C GLN A 160 14.08 29.16 -21.18
N ILE A 161 13.26 29.98 -21.86
CA ILE A 161 12.02 30.53 -21.30
C ILE A 161 11.04 29.39 -21.01
N ILE A 162 10.81 28.50 -21.97
CA ILE A 162 9.90 27.35 -21.80
C ILE A 162 10.40 26.45 -20.68
N ARG A 163 11.69 26.13 -20.62
CA ARG A 163 12.28 25.35 -19.54
C ARG A 163 12.03 25.98 -18.16
N ARG A 164 12.13 27.31 -18.08
CA ARG A 164 11.86 28.04 -16.83
C ARG A 164 10.40 27.96 -16.42
N ALA A 165 9.48 28.11 -17.38
CA ALA A 165 8.05 27.98 -17.13
C ALA A 165 7.68 26.58 -16.65
N LEU A 166 8.12 25.55 -17.36
CA LEU A 166 7.91 24.14 -16.97
C LEU A 166 8.47 23.81 -15.59
N LEU A 167 9.66 24.37 -15.24
CA LEU A 167 10.23 24.22 -13.91
C LEU A 167 9.31 24.81 -12.83
N MET A 168 8.83 26.02 -13.05
CA MET A 168 7.92 26.69 -12.10
C MET A 168 6.62 25.92 -11.90
N GLU A 169 6.05 25.42 -12.97
CA GLU A 169 4.83 24.62 -12.95
C GLU A 169 5.04 23.30 -12.20
N SER A 170 6.13 22.58 -12.54
CA SER A 170 6.46 21.32 -11.89
C SER A 170 6.71 21.50 -10.39
N LEU A 171 7.45 22.52 -9.98
CA LEU A 171 7.64 22.83 -8.55
C LEU A 171 6.33 23.21 -7.86
N GLY A 172 5.44 23.92 -8.58
CA GLY A 172 4.10 24.21 -8.09
C GLY A 172 3.27 22.95 -7.81
N GLU A 173 3.33 21.97 -8.71
CA GLU A 173 2.67 20.67 -8.50
C GLU A 173 3.29 19.89 -7.33
N GLU A 174 4.62 19.85 -7.22
CA GLU A 174 5.28 19.20 -6.09
C GLU A 174 4.90 19.84 -4.73
N LEU A 175 4.76 21.17 -4.69
CA LEU A 175 4.25 21.85 -3.50
C LEU A 175 2.79 21.54 -3.18
N ARG A 176 1.93 21.35 -4.20
CA ARG A 176 0.56 20.86 -3.99
C ARG A 176 0.54 19.45 -3.45
N VAL A 177 1.41 18.57 -3.96
CA VAL A 177 1.57 17.20 -3.45
C VAL A 177 2.05 17.23 -1.99
N LEU A 178 3.02 18.07 -1.65
CA LEU A 178 3.48 18.26 -0.28
C LEU A 178 2.32 18.74 0.62
N TYR A 179 1.55 19.73 0.19
CA TYR A 179 0.37 20.21 0.92
C TYR A 179 -0.63 19.06 1.20
N VAL A 180 -0.90 18.23 0.18
CA VAL A 180 -1.75 17.04 0.39
C VAL A 180 -1.16 16.12 1.45
N ALA A 181 0.15 15.82 1.40
CA ALA A 181 0.79 14.96 2.39
C ALA A 181 0.69 15.52 3.82
N LEU A 182 0.94 16.83 3.98
CA LEU A 182 0.92 17.51 5.29
C LEU A 182 -0.48 17.59 5.90
N THR A 183 -1.53 17.54 5.08
CA THR A 183 -2.93 17.67 5.52
C THR A 183 -3.66 16.34 5.72
N ARG A 184 -2.99 15.19 5.63
CA ARG A 184 -3.65 13.87 5.80
C ARG A 184 -3.78 13.41 7.24
N ALA A 185 -2.90 13.88 8.10
CA ALA A 185 -2.89 13.48 9.52
C ALA A 185 -3.93 14.26 10.32
N LYS A 186 -4.70 13.53 11.15
CA LYS A 186 -5.62 14.13 12.13
C LYS A 186 -4.91 14.47 13.44
N GLU A 187 -4.03 13.57 13.90
CA GLU A 187 -3.40 13.65 15.23
C GLU A 187 -1.89 13.79 15.14
N LYS A 188 -1.23 12.95 14.33
CA LYS A 188 0.24 12.92 14.29
C LYS A 188 0.77 12.75 12.87
N LEU A 189 1.63 13.69 12.47
CA LEU A 189 2.37 13.63 11.22
C LEU A 189 3.84 13.36 11.49
N ILE A 190 4.40 12.37 10.82
CA ILE A 190 5.81 11.99 10.91
C ILE A 190 6.41 12.09 9.51
N LEU A 191 7.35 13.02 9.35
CA LEU A 191 8.09 13.19 8.11
C LEU A 191 9.44 12.48 8.24
N SER A 192 9.79 11.64 7.27
CA SER A 192 11.08 10.96 7.28
C SER A 192 11.78 11.01 5.93
N GLY A 193 13.10 11.06 5.96
CA GLY A 193 13.91 11.07 4.75
C GLY A 193 15.39 11.24 5.06
N THR A 194 16.20 11.07 4.04
CA THR A 194 17.66 11.16 4.14
C THR A 194 18.17 12.52 3.70
N ILE A 195 19.25 12.96 4.31
CA ILE A 195 20.03 14.15 3.94
C ILE A 195 21.45 13.68 3.69
N GLY A 196 21.98 13.98 2.50
CA GLY A 196 23.30 13.47 2.09
C GLY A 196 24.47 14.10 2.84
N ALA A 197 24.39 15.40 3.14
CA ALA A 197 25.42 16.15 3.83
C ALA A 197 24.78 17.17 4.77
N LEU A 198 24.67 16.81 6.04
CA LEU A 198 23.95 17.63 7.03
C LEU A 198 24.68 18.96 7.35
N HIS A 199 26.01 18.94 7.47
CA HIS A 199 26.77 20.13 7.85
C HIS A 199 26.63 21.32 6.89
N PRO A 200 26.82 21.18 5.57
CA PRO A 200 26.60 22.29 4.63
C PRO A 200 25.13 22.71 4.61
N GLU A 201 24.17 21.77 4.72
CA GLU A 201 22.75 22.05 4.79
C GLU A 201 22.40 22.93 6.00
N LEU A 202 22.91 22.61 7.19
CA LEU A 202 22.73 23.43 8.38
C LEU A 202 23.34 24.82 8.23
N GLY A 203 24.48 24.96 7.52
CA GLY A 203 25.08 26.25 7.19
C GLY A 203 24.14 27.12 6.36
N GLU A 204 23.52 26.56 5.33
CA GLU A 204 22.51 27.26 4.52
C GLU A 204 21.24 27.61 5.30
N LEU A 205 20.77 26.70 6.15
CA LEU A 205 19.60 26.90 7.00
C LEU A 205 19.86 28.00 8.05
N SER A 206 21.08 28.08 8.57
CA SER A 206 21.45 29.08 9.58
C SER A 206 21.33 30.52 9.07
N ALA A 207 21.51 30.74 7.78
CA ALA A 207 21.33 32.04 7.15
C ALA A 207 19.88 32.56 7.20
N LEU A 208 18.92 31.65 7.46
CA LEU A 208 17.47 32.00 7.56
C LEU A 208 17.04 32.34 8.98
N ARG A 209 17.87 32.06 10.00
CA ARG A 209 17.50 32.21 11.42
C ARG A 209 17.02 33.62 11.80
N ASP A 210 17.53 34.64 11.10
CA ASP A 210 17.23 36.04 11.36
C ASP A 210 16.08 36.59 10.49
N SER A 211 15.58 35.80 9.53
CA SER A 211 14.46 36.21 8.67
C SER A 211 13.14 36.12 9.42
N GLU A 212 12.46 37.25 9.54
CA GLU A 212 11.13 37.36 10.14
C GLU A 212 10.01 37.10 9.15
N GLU A 213 10.33 37.12 7.84
CA GLU A 213 9.31 36.88 6.80
C GLU A 213 8.78 35.45 6.84
N PRO A 214 7.46 35.24 6.93
CA PRO A 214 6.88 33.89 6.93
C PRO A 214 7.18 33.14 5.64
N LEU A 215 7.19 33.86 4.51
CA LEU A 215 7.38 33.27 3.18
C LEU A 215 8.87 33.09 2.85
N LEU A 216 9.22 31.97 2.27
CA LEU A 216 10.53 31.76 1.67
C LEU A 216 10.69 32.61 0.41
N SER A 217 11.88 33.19 0.21
CA SER A 217 12.19 33.99 -0.98
C SER A 217 11.91 33.19 -2.27
N LEU A 218 11.58 33.91 -3.36
CA LEU A 218 11.34 33.28 -4.66
C LEU A 218 12.52 32.43 -5.12
N GLY A 219 13.75 32.91 -4.92
CA GLY A 219 14.96 32.16 -5.28
C GLY A 219 15.04 30.81 -4.57
N ARG A 220 14.78 30.76 -3.27
CA ARG A 220 14.73 29.50 -2.52
C ARG A 220 13.61 28.58 -3.00
N ARG A 221 12.43 29.11 -3.21
CA ARG A 221 11.29 28.30 -3.70
C ARG A 221 11.58 27.67 -5.05
N LEU A 222 12.26 28.39 -5.95
CA LEU A 222 12.63 27.91 -7.28
C LEU A 222 13.90 27.03 -7.29
N GLY A 223 14.67 27.03 -6.20
CA GLY A 223 15.87 26.20 -6.05
C GLY A 223 15.62 24.82 -5.42
N GLY A 224 14.41 24.55 -4.96
CA GLY A 224 14.06 23.30 -4.30
C GLY A 224 14.21 22.08 -5.22
N LYS A 225 14.79 21.02 -4.69
CA LYS A 225 15.04 19.75 -5.40
C LYS A 225 14.41 18.56 -4.69
N THR A 226 14.03 18.75 -3.42
CA THR A 226 13.45 17.75 -2.53
C THR A 226 12.38 18.41 -1.67
N TYR A 227 11.54 17.62 -1.02
CA TYR A 227 10.59 18.19 -0.06
C TYR A 227 11.28 18.78 1.18
N TRP A 228 12.48 18.28 1.56
CA TRP A 228 13.26 18.88 2.64
C TRP A 228 13.65 20.33 2.37
N ASP A 229 13.87 20.72 1.11
CA ASP A 229 14.22 22.09 0.73
C ASP A 229 13.10 23.10 1.01
N TYR A 230 11.89 22.62 1.32
CA TYR A 230 10.76 23.45 1.73
C TYR A 230 10.45 23.34 3.23
N VAL A 231 10.53 22.12 3.77
CA VAL A 231 10.19 21.85 5.18
C VAL A 231 11.27 22.35 6.12
N LEU A 232 12.54 22.02 5.88
CA LEU A 232 13.64 22.41 6.77
C LEU A 232 13.85 23.92 6.88
N PRO A 233 13.78 24.73 5.80
CA PRO A 233 13.83 26.19 5.92
C PRO A 233 12.69 26.81 6.71
N ALA A 234 11.50 26.19 6.70
CA ALA A 234 10.40 26.64 7.56
C ALA A 234 10.72 26.38 9.05
N LEU A 235 11.24 25.18 9.35
CA LEU A 235 11.60 24.77 10.71
C LEU A 235 12.88 25.45 11.23
N ALA A 236 13.80 25.86 10.36
CA ALA A 236 15.11 26.44 10.73
C ALA A 236 14.98 27.69 11.63
N ARG A 237 13.84 28.35 11.65
CA ARG A 237 13.54 29.52 12.45
C ARG A 237 12.80 29.18 13.76
N HIS A 238 12.32 27.95 13.90
CA HIS A 238 11.56 27.49 15.04
C HIS A 238 12.43 26.85 16.11
N ARG A 239 12.05 26.97 17.39
CA ARG A 239 12.77 26.45 18.56
C ARG A 239 13.09 24.94 18.47
N CYS A 240 12.35 24.15 17.70
CA CYS A 240 12.60 22.71 17.56
C CYS A 240 13.97 22.37 16.93
N MET A 241 14.55 23.31 16.19
CA MET A 241 15.88 23.14 15.58
C MET A 241 17.03 23.52 16.50
N ALA A 242 16.76 24.17 17.62
CA ALA A 242 17.80 24.67 18.54
C ALA A 242 18.74 23.56 19.04
N PRO A 243 18.29 22.36 19.46
CA PRO A 243 19.20 21.30 19.88
C PRO A 243 20.15 20.87 18.76
N LEU A 244 19.63 20.69 17.53
CA LEU A 244 20.42 20.30 16.39
C LEU A 244 21.43 21.37 15.98
N PHE A 245 21.02 22.64 15.93
CA PHE A 245 21.92 23.75 15.63
C PHE A 245 23.02 23.92 16.67
N HIS A 246 22.69 23.74 17.95
CA HIS A 246 23.65 23.85 19.04
C HIS A 246 24.77 22.80 18.96
N GLU A 247 24.46 21.58 18.52
CA GLU A 247 25.50 20.53 18.26
C GLU A 247 26.56 20.99 17.24
N TYR A 248 26.18 21.88 16.32
CA TYR A 248 27.07 22.41 15.28
C TYR A 248 27.56 23.84 15.55
N GLY A 249 27.41 24.32 16.77
CA GLY A 249 27.86 25.65 17.18
C GLY A 249 27.06 26.80 16.58
N ILE A 250 25.86 26.56 16.09
CA ILE A 250 24.96 27.57 15.53
C ILE A 250 23.97 28.01 16.60
N PHE A 251 23.90 29.30 16.88
CA PHE A 251 22.98 29.87 17.85
C PHE A 251 21.73 30.43 17.18
N MET A 252 20.57 30.12 17.72
CA MET A 252 19.27 30.58 17.24
C MET A 252 18.98 32.02 17.66
N ASN A 253 18.29 32.78 16.83
CA ASN A 253 17.77 34.10 17.19
C ASN A 253 16.46 33.94 17.98
N THR A 254 16.55 34.03 19.31
CA THR A 254 15.39 33.89 20.22
C THR A 254 14.44 35.09 20.18
N ALA A 255 14.84 36.20 19.55
CA ALA A 255 14.00 37.37 19.36
C ALA A 255 13.03 37.21 18.16
N ASN A 256 13.35 36.33 17.22
CA ASN A 256 12.52 36.09 16.05
C ASN A 256 11.11 35.60 16.46
N PRO A 257 10.03 36.22 15.95
CA PRO A 257 8.65 35.81 16.25
C PRO A 257 8.38 34.34 15.92
N LEU A 258 8.97 33.82 14.84
CA LEU A 258 8.82 32.42 14.42
C LEU A 258 9.52 31.40 15.34
N TYR A 259 10.49 31.86 16.14
CA TYR A 259 11.11 31.02 17.18
C TYR A 259 10.12 30.63 18.27
N LYS A 260 9.19 31.53 18.60
CA LYS A 260 8.22 31.39 19.70
C LYS A 260 6.87 30.84 19.21
N ASP A 261 6.75 30.41 17.97
CA ASP A 261 5.52 29.81 17.45
C ASP A 261 5.07 28.67 18.39
N PRO A 262 3.78 28.59 18.75
CA PRO A 262 3.27 27.60 19.69
C PRO A 262 3.23 26.18 19.13
N ALA A 263 3.35 25.99 17.81
CA ALA A 263 3.33 24.68 17.19
C ALA A 263 4.42 23.75 17.76
N GLU A 264 4.09 22.50 17.98
CA GLU A 264 5.00 21.53 18.55
C GLU A 264 5.61 20.64 17.46
N PHE A 265 6.93 20.75 17.31
CA PHE A 265 7.71 19.89 16.40
C PHE A 265 8.82 19.19 17.20
N LYS A 266 9.05 17.93 16.86
CA LYS A 266 10.19 17.16 17.36
C LYS A 266 11.09 16.80 16.17
N VAL A 267 12.33 17.24 16.22
CA VAL A 267 13.35 16.88 15.23
C VAL A 267 14.26 15.82 15.83
N THR A 268 14.40 14.70 15.14
CA THR A 268 15.28 13.60 15.55
C THR A 268 16.22 13.29 14.40
N ARG A 269 17.51 13.28 14.67
CA ARG A 269 18.53 12.82 13.72
C ARG A 269 18.91 11.39 14.07
N VAL A 270 19.00 10.56 13.06
CA VAL A 270 19.50 9.19 13.16
C VAL A 270 20.61 9.03 12.13
N THR A 271 21.75 8.51 12.53
CA THR A 271 22.87 8.28 11.63
C THR A 271 22.72 6.91 10.95
N ALA A 272 23.34 6.75 9.76
CA ALA A 272 23.34 5.46 9.07
C ALA A 272 23.95 4.35 9.93
N ARG A 273 24.94 4.67 10.76
CA ARG A 273 25.57 3.73 11.69
C ARG A 273 24.59 3.23 12.75
N GLU A 274 23.83 4.13 13.38
CA GLU A 274 22.81 3.78 14.39
C GLU A 274 21.71 2.90 13.78
N LEU A 275 21.29 3.18 12.54
CA LEU A 275 20.33 2.33 11.82
C LEU A 275 20.89 0.93 11.57
N THR A 276 22.12 0.82 11.09
CA THR A 276 22.77 -0.47 10.82
C THR A 276 22.94 -1.28 12.12
N GLU A 277 23.37 -0.64 13.20
CA GLU A 277 23.51 -1.28 14.51
C GLU A 277 22.16 -1.80 15.01
N SER A 278 21.08 -1.04 14.85
CA SER A 278 19.73 -1.48 15.25
C SER A 278 19.21 -2.62 14.39
N GLU A 279 19.43 -2.58 13.06
CA GLU A 279 19.06 -3.67 12.15
C GLU A 279 19.79 -4.98 12.47
N VAL A 280 21.10 -4.90 12.76
CA VAL A 280 21.90 -6.07 13.15
C VAL A 280 21.40 -6.66 14.48
N MET A 281 21.05 -5.81 15.45
CA MET A 281 20.47 -6.28 16.70
C MET A 281 19.11 -6.95 16.52
N GLU A 282 18.21 -6.33 15.73
CA GLU A 282 16.92 -6.94 15.42
C GLU A 282 17.06 -8.27 14.66
N GLN A 283 18.00 -8.35 13.72
CA GLN A 283 18.25 -9.59 12.99
C GLN A 283 18.80 -10.68 13.90
N ALA A 284 19.73 -10.34 14.79
CA ALA A 284 20.25 -11.27 15.79
C ALA A 284 19.14 -11.75 16.75
N GLU A 285 18.24 -10.85 17.20
CA GLU A 285 17.09 -11.26 18.02
C GLU A 285 16.12 -12.19 17.26
N ARG A 286 15.87 -11.93 15.97
CA ARG A 286 15.02 -12.79 15.14
C ARG A 286 15.64 -14.16 14.96
N GLU A 287 16.95 -14.23 14.72
CA GLU A 287 17.71 -15.49 14.59
C GLU A 287 17.68 -16.27 15.91
N MET A 288 17.91 -15.61 17.05
CA MET A 288 17.81 -16.25 18.38
C MET A 288 16.40 -16.79 18.66
N LYS A 289 15.35 -16.02 18.31
CA LYS A 289 13.97 -16.49 18.46
C LYS A 289 13.69 -17.70 17.56
N LYS A 290 14.18 -17.67 16.33
CA LYS A 290 14.05 -18.77 15.39
C LYS A 290 14.77 -20.04 15.89
N GLU A 291 16.00 -19.90 16.36
CA GLU A 291 16.78 -21.00 16.95
C GLU A 291 16.11 -21.58 18.20
N THR A 292 15.54 -20.70 19.05
CA THR A 292 14.76 -21.12 20.23
C THR A 292 13.52 -21.91 19.83
N LEU A 293 12.85 -21.55 18.73
CA LEU A 293 11.68 -22.26 18.20
C LEU A 293 12.08 -23.59 17.53
N GLU A 294 13.18 -23.62 16.79
CA GLU A 294 13.69 -24.84 16.16
C GLU A 294 14.16 -25.89 17.21
N ASN A 295 14.74 -25.42 18.31
CA ASN A 295 15.18 -26.25 19.45
C ASN A 295 14.12 -26.33 20.56
N TRP A 296 12.84 -26.12 20.24
CA TRP A 296 11.75 -26.15 21.19
C TRP A 296 11.66 -27.48 21.90
N ASN A 297 11.81 -27.48 23.23
CA ASN A 297 11.61 -28.68 24.05
C ASN A 297 10.19 -28.68 24.63
N PRO A 298 9.29 -29.55 24.14
CA PRO A 298 7.89 -29.60 24.59
C PRO A 298 7.75 -30.05 26.06
N GLY A 299 8.81 -30.61 26.65
CA GLY A 299 8.85 -31.02 28.06
C GLY A 299 9.21 -29.90 29.04
N ARG A 300 9.66 -28.73 28.55
CA ARG A 300 10.00 -27.62 29.40
C ARG A 300 8.73 -26.95 29.93
N VAL A 301 8.56 -26.97 31.24
CA VAL A 301 7.44 -26.31 31.91
C VAL A 301 7.70 -24.81 31.91
N PHE A 302 6.91 -24.07 31.14
CA PHE A 302 6.83 -22.62 31.21
C PHE A 302 5.85 -22.21 32.32
N ASP A 303 5.79 -20.93 32.61
CA ASP A 303 4.99 -20.33 33.66
C ASP A 303 3.61 -21.01 33.77
N SER A 304 3.25 -21.48 34.95
CA SER A 304 2.02 -22.24 35.21
C SER A 304 0.76 -21.41 34.94
N GLU A 305 0.80 -20.09 35.23
CA GLU A 305 -0.36 -19.19 35.03
C GLU A 305 -0.67 -19.00 33.53
N ILE A 306 0.36 -18.83 32.71
CA ILE A 306 0.19 -18.70 31.25
C ILE A 306 -0.33 -20.03 30.66
N ARG A 307 0.13 -21.16 31.17
CA ARG A 307 -0.33 -22.47 30.72
C ARG A 307 -1.81 -22.70 31.04
N GLU A 308 -2.24 -22.35 32.24
CA GLU A 308 -3.64 -22.47 32.65
C GLU A 308 -4.54 -21.56 31.83
N GLU A 309 -4.12 -20.32 31.56
CA GLU A 309 -4.87 -19.39 30.72
C GLU A 309 -4.98 -19.89 29.27
N ILE A 310 -3.89 -20.40 28.69
CA ILE A 310 -3.89 -21.00 27.35
C ILE A 310 -4.81 -22.21 27.32
N GLN A 311 -4.71 -23.11 28.32
CA GLN A 311 -5.54 -24.30 28.38
C GLN A 311 -7.03 -23.93 28.56
N ARG A 312 -7.34 -22.90 29.33
CA ARG A 312 -8.70 -22.37 29.49
C ARG A 312 -9.24 -21.84 28.14
N ARG A 313 -8.44 -21.10 27.39
CA ARG A 313 -8.84 -20.58 26.06
C ARG A 313 -9.05 -21.70 25.04
N PHE A 314 -8.17 -22.67 24.99
CA PHE A 314 -8.28 -23.80 24.06
C PHE A 314 -9.37 -24.81 24.45
N SER A 315 -9.76 -24.88 25.72
CA SER A 315 -10.88 -25.71 26.18
C SER A 315 -12.23 -25.00 26.06
N PHE A 316 -12.25 -23.73 25.68
CA PHE A 316 -13.50 -23.00 25.47
C PHE A 316 -14.24 -23.57 24.28
N VAL A 317 -15.41 -24.15 24.53
CA VAL A 317 -16.35 -24.57 23.49
C VAL A 317 -17.39 -23.48 23.35
N TYR A 318 -17.56 -22.97 22.15
CA TYR A 318 -18.56 -21.94 21.88
C TYR A 318 -19.96 -22.48 22.15
N PRO A 319 -20.71 -21.92 23.10
CA PRO A 319 -21.99 -22.50 23.55
C PRO A 319 -23.06 -22.49 22.46
N TYR A 320 -22.90 -21.73 21.42
CA TYR A 320 -23.85 -21.61 20.32
C TYR A 320 -23.31 -22.20 19.00
N GLN A 321 -22.41 -23.18 19.06
CA GLN A 321 -21.83 -23.82 17.88
C GLN A 321 -22.88 -24.43 16.94
N TYR A 322 -24.03 -24.86 17.50
CA TYR A 322 -25.18 -25.34 16.72
C TYR A 322 -25.83 -24.26 15.83
N LEU A 323 -25.52 -22.98 16.05
CA LEU A 323 -26.05 -21.87 15.23
C LEU A 323 -25.18 -21.61 13.98
N GLU A 324 -23.96 -22.19 13.89
CA GLU A 324 -23.08 -22.00 12.71
C GLU A 324 -23.71 -22.56 11.42
N ASP A 325 -24.50 -23.63 11.54
CA ASP A 325 -25.17 -24.26 10.42
C ASP A 325 -26.52 -23.61 10.06
N LEU A 326 -26.97 -22.60 10.82
CA LEU A 326 -28.22 -21.92 10.55
C LEU A 326 -28.03 -20.78 9.54
N PRO A 327 -28.67 -20.85 8.38
CA PRO A 327 -28.56 -19.80 7.38
C PRO A 327 -29.22 -18.51 7.89
N VAL A 328 -28.49 -17.40 7.89
CA VAL A 328 -28.94 -16.06 8.34
C VAL A 328 -30.11 -15.52 7.51
N LYS A 329 -30.25 -15.98 6.28
CA LYS A 329 -31.40 -15.70 5.41
C LYS A 329 -31.73 -16.95 4.61
N VAL A 330 -32.97 -17.39 4.68
CA VAL A 330 -33.49 -18.51 3.87
C VAL A 330 -34.57 -17.95 2.97
N SER A 331 -34.50 -18.25 1.67
CA SER A 331 -35.58 -17.90 0.75
C SER A 331 -36.76 -18.84 0.92
N VAL A 332 -38.00 -18.36 0.65
CA VAL A 332 -39.21 -19.18 0.71
C VAL A 332 -39.09 -20.43 -0.20
N SER A 333 -38.35 -20.34 -1.28
CA SER A 333 -38.05 -21.45 -2.19
C SER A 333 -37.16 -22.53 -1.58
N GLU A 334 -36.21 -22.13 -0.72
CA GLU A 334 -35.35 -23.06 0.01
C GLU A 334 -36.06 -23.75 1.17
N LEU A 335 -36.96 -23.03 1.87
CA LEU A 335 -37.83 -23.62 2.89
C LEU A 335 -38.73 -24.68 2.27
N LYS A 336 -39.35 -24.41 1.10
CA LYS A 336 -40.11 -25.41 0.36
C LYS A 336 -39.29 -26.61 -0.08
N LYS A 337 -38.07 -26.44 -0.53
CA LYS A 337 -37.18 -27.57 -0.88
C LYS A 337 -36.84 -28.43 0.34
N ARG A 338 -36.59 -27.82 1.49
CA ARG A 338 -36.32 -28.56 2.73
C ARG A 338 -37.51 -29.35 3.24
N SER A 339 -38.74 -28.80 3.13
CA SER A 339 -39.96 -29.56 3.49
C SER A 339 -40.17 -30.75 2.56
N TYR A 340 -39.89 -30.65 1.27
CA TYR A 340 -40.03 -31.77 0.33
C TYR A 340 -38.98 -32.87 0.54
N HIS A 341 -37.81 -32.57 1.06
CA HIS A 341 -36.78 -33.59 1.38
C HIS A 341 -37.01 -34.25 2.71
N SER A 342 -37.68 -33.59 3.68
CA SER A 342 -38.06 -34.19 4.95
C SER A 342 -39.24 -35.14 4.83
N GLU A 343 -40.10 -35.00 3.80
CA GLU A 343 -41.21 -35.93 3.56
C GLU A 343 -40.79 -37.25 2.91
N GLN A 344 -39.59 -37.33 2.32
CA GLN A 344 -39.06 -38.58 1.74
C GLN A 344 -38.25 -39.45 2.73
N ASP A 345 -37.83 -38.88 3.87
CA ASP A 345 -37.07 -39.61 4.91
C ASP A 345 -37.88 -39.96 6.17
N LEU A 346 -39.21 -39.69 6.19
CA LEU A 346 -40.07 -39.93 7.34
C LEU A 346 -41.20 -40.92 7.03
N GLU A 347 -40.84 -42.15 6.70
CA GLU A 347 -41.68 -43.30 7.05
C GLU A 347 -41.12 -44.00 8.31
N GLU A 348 -40.93 -43.30 9.41
CA GLU A 348 -40.94 -43.86 10.75
C GLU A 348 -40.96 -42.74 11.81
N THR A 349 -42.11 -42.71 12.50
CA THR A 349 -42.41 -42.01 13.77
C THR A 349 -42.60 -40.50 13.74
N VAL A 350 -43.87 -40.11 13.79
CA VAL A 350 -44.38 -38.73 13.91
C VAL A 350 -44.87 -38.52 15.33
N ASP A 351 -44.33 -37.46 15.97
CA ASP A 351 -45.05 -36.69 16.96
C ASP A 351 -45.15 -35.24 16.45
N TYR A 352 -46.38 -34.75 16.30
CA TYR A 352 -46.70 -33.43 15.81
C TYR A 352 -46.52 -32.38 16.91
N GLU A 353 -45.49 -31.55 16.84
CA GLU A 353 -45.50 -30.25 17.53
C GLU A 353 -46.24 -29.23 16.64
N THR A 354 -47.14 -28.48 17.27
CA THR A 354 -48.04 -27.52 16.59
C THR A 354 -47.24 -26.26 16.15
N GLU A 355 -47.67 -25.62 15.05
CA GLU A 355 -47.05 -24.42 14.46
C GLU A 355 -46.83 -23.26 15.46
N GLU A 356 -47.50 -23.23 16.61
CA GLU A 356 -47.31 -22.19 17.64
C GLU A 356 -46.04 -22.38 18.49
N GLU A 357 -45.49 -23.60 18.61
CA GLU A 357 -44.25 -23.84 19.37
C GLU A 357 -42.96 -23.44 18.60
N ILE A 358 -43.04 -23.38 17.27
CA ILE A 358 -41.89 -22.98 16.42
C ILE A 358 -41.67 -21.46 16.45
N LEU A 359 -42.73 -20.66 16.65
CA LEU A 359 -42.67 -19.19 16.71
C LEU A 359 -42.12 -18.66 18.05
N PHE A 360 -42.10 -19.46 19.10
CA PHE A 360 -41.63 -19.05 20.43
C PHE A 360 -40.13 -19.43 20.68
N ARG A 361 -39.48 -20.12 19.75
CA ARG A 361 -38.03 -20.47 19.83
C ARG A 361 -37.15 -19.67 18.87
N LEU A 362 -37.67 -18.70 18.15
CA LEU A 362 -36.98 -17.68 17.39
C LEU A 362 -37.04 -16.35 18.14
#